data_d22c57a869fc51c61b927152276ca569
#
_entry.id   d22c57a869fc51c61b927152276ca569
#
_cell.length_a   1.000
_cell.length_b   1.000
_cell.length_c   1.000
_cell.angle_alpha   90.00
_cell.angle_beta   90.00
_cell.angle_gamma   90.00
#
_symmetry.space_group_name_H-M   'P 1'
#
loop_
_entity.id
_entity.type
_entity.pdbx_description
1 polymer ?
#
loop_
_entity_poly.entity_id
_entity_poly.type
_entity_poly.pdbx_seq_one_letter_code
_entity_poly.pdbx_strand_id
1 'polypeptide(L)'
;MLRVMNERAVFGEIFRLGKVSRPELAQATGLSKPTISMALADLERARLVRPIGLRTGNAGRAALLYEIRPEAGWVLAVDVGREFVRLALADLVGDIAARGDERRKGGETPAELVARLGELTRELADEAGAALEDITLTVFGTPGIHDKETGSLQLAPNLPGWERPGAIELLAGVVPDTPYIVENDVDLAAVGEGAYGLGQGVDHFALVWIGTGIGMGVVIDGKLYRGAQGAAGEISYLPVGEGDPLVNRGRGMLESVASADGVVAQAARLGLEGLTSAKDVFDAARRQDPIACQVVAAESDHIAHALAGVIAVLDPELVVLGGGIGVQAGDLLIGPVTGRLRDLVALRVPMIKASTLGTEAVLLGAMAVGLTTARDLVFERAVAQAPPG
;
A
#
# COMPACT_ATOMS: atom_id res chain seq x y z
N MET A 1 11.76 -31.52 -11.16
CA MET A 1 12.39 -30.19 -10.98
C MET A 1 12.35 -29.34 -12.26
N LEU A 2 12.97 -29.72 -13.38
CA LEU A 2 13.01 -28.94 -14.63
C LEU A 2 11.60 -28.61 -15.19
N ARG A 3 10.65 -29.58 -15.15
CA ARG A 3 9.27 -29.40 -15.58
C ARG A 3 8.57 -28.26 -14.82
N VAL A 4 8.64 -28.28 -13.49
CA VAL A 4 8.04 -27.24 -12.62
C VAL A 4 8.64 -25.86 -12.86
N MET A 5 9.96 -25.80 -13.12
CA MET A 5 10.62 -24.53 -13.50
C MET A 5 10.09 -23.98 -14.82
N ASN A 6 9.87 -24.83 -15.82
CA ASN A 6 9.31 -24.44 -17.10
C ASN A 6 7.85 -23.98 -16.96
N GLU A 7 7.02 -24.68 -16.19
CA GLU A 7 5.65 -24.33 -15.87
C GLU A 7 5.59 -22.95 -15.16
N ARG A 8 6.45 -22.71 -14.16
CA ARG A 8 6.55 -21.42 -13.45
C ARG A 8 6.98 -20.29 -14.40
N ALA A 9 7.94 -20.52 -15.28
CA ALA A 9 8.37 -19.55 -16.27
C ALA A 9 7.25 -19.19 -17.25
N VAL A 10 6.50 -20.18 -17.75
CA VAL A 10 5.36 -19.96 -18.64
C VAL A 10 4.23 -19.21 -17.91
N PHE A 11 3.90 -19.61 -16.69
CA PHE A 11 2.88 -18.96 -15.86
C PHE A 11 3.21 -17.49 -15.59
N GLY A 12 4.45 -17.20 -15.20
CA GLY A 12 4.92 -15.83 -14.97
C GLY A 12 4.87 -14.97 -16.23
N GLU A 13 5.22 -15.54 -17.42
CA GLU A 13 5.15 -14.81 -18.67
C GLU A 13 3.71 -14.53 -19.10
N ILE A 14 2.75 -15.42 -18.81
CA ILE A 14 1.33 -15.15 -19.08
C ILE A 14 0.85 -13.97 -18.21
N PHE A 15 1.25 -13.88 -16.93
CA PHE A 15 0.94 -12.72 -16.09
C PHE A 15 1.52 -11.43 -16.69
N ARG A 16 2.78 -11.46 -17.10
CA ARG A 16 3.46 -10.28 -17.63
C ARG A 16 2.88 -9.77 -18.96
N LEU A 17 2.49 -10.70 -19.84
CA LEU A 17 2.04 -10.40 -21.20
C LEU A 17 0.51 -10.30 -21.33
N GLY A 18 -0.23 -10.82 -20.34
CA GLY A 18 -1.69 -10.95 -20.42
C GLY A 18 -2.12 -12.01 -21.43
N LYS A 19 -2.88 -11.60 -22.45
CA LYS A 19 -3.38 -12.50 -23.51
C LYS A 19 -2.27 -12.86 -24.49
N VAL A 20 -1.80 -14.09 -24.47
CA VAL A 20 -0.57 -14.50 -25.14
C VAL A 20 -0.73 -15.82 -25.88
N SER A 21 -0.07 -15.96 -27.02
CA SER A 21 -0.04 -17.19 -27.83
C SER A 21 1.19 -18.05 -27.51
N ARG A 22 1.14 -19.35 -27.89
CA ARG A 22 2.29 -20.27 -27.76
C ARG A 22 3.58 -19.77 -28.44
N PRO A 23 3.55 -19.17 -29.66
CA PRO A 23 4.76 -18.61 -30.25
C PRO A 23 5.36 -17.46 -29.43
N GLU A 24 4.53 -16.56 -28.90
CA GLU A 24 4.97 -15.44 -28.07
C GLU A 24 5.58 -15.95 -26.76
N LEU A 25 4.98 -16.94 -26.11
CA LEU A 25 5.54 -17.59 -24.93
C LEU A 25 6.89 -18.25 -25.23
N ALA A 26 7.02 -18.95 -26.36
CA ALA A 26 8.29 -19.55 -26.76
C ALA A 26 9.37 -18.48 -26.99
N GLN A 27 9.02 -17.34 -27.57
CA GLN A 27 9.94 -16.21 -27.77
C GLN A 27 10.35 -15.57 -26.42
N ALA A 28 9.38 -15.34 -25.54
CA ALA A 28 9.62 -14.66 -24.26
C ALA A 28 10.42 -15.53 -23.26
N THR A 29 10.13 -16.83 -23.20
CA THR A 29 10.79 -17.75 -22.26
C THR A 29 12.06 -18.39 -22.82
N GLY A 30 12.27 -18.39 -24.13
CA GLY A 30 13.33 -19.18 -24.78
C GLY A 30 13.10 -20.69 -24.82
N LEU A 31 11.93 -21.16 -24.35
CA LEU A 31 11.61 -22.58 -24.28
C LEU A 31 11.17 -23.14 -25.65
N SER A 32 11.38 -24.44 -25.89
CA SER A 32 10.94 -25.09 -27.11
C SER A 32 9.40 -25.15 -27.21
N LYS A 33 8.86 -25.15 -28.45
CA LYS A 33 7.41 -25.28 -28.70
C LYS A 33 6.77 -26.50 -28.03
N PRO A 34 7.40 -27.71 -28.03
CA PRO A 34 6.89 -28.85 -27.27
C PRO A 34 6.84 -28.58 -25.76
N THR A 35 7.88 -27.97 -25.19
CA THR A 35 7.93 -27.60 -23.76
C THR A 35 6.82 -26.65 -23.38
N ILE A 36 6.59 -25.59 -24.18
CA ILE A 36 5.47 -24.65 -23.98
C ILE A 36 4.12 -25.38 -24.03
N SER A 37 3.94 -26.30 -25.02
CA SER A 37 2.68 -27.03 -25.15
C SER A 37 2.43 -27.96 -23.94
N MET A 38 3.45 -28.58 -23.39
CA MET A 38 3.34 -29.39 -22.19
C MET A 38 3.01 -28.52 -20.97
N ALA A 39 3.76 -27.44 -20.75
CA ALA A 39 3.53 -26.53 -19.62
C ALA A 39 2.12 -25.96 -19.64
N LEU A 40 1.63 -25.49 -20.81
CA LEU A 40 0.25 -24.99 -20.94
C LEU A 40 -0.79 -26.07 -20.64
N ALA A 41 -0.59 -27.32 -21.10
CA ALA A 41 -1.54 -28.40 -20.83
C ALA A 41 -1.59 -28.74 -19.32
N ASP A 42 -0.45 -28.66 -18.62
CA ASP A 42 -0.40 -28.88 -17.18
C ASP A 42 -1.04 -27.73 -16.40
N LEU A 43 -0.78 -26.47 -16.79
CA LEU A 43 -1.39 -25.28 -16.20
C LEU A 43 -2.91 -25.21 -16.46
N GLU A 44 -3.39 -25.63 -17.64
CA GLU A 44 -4.82 -25.79 -17.96
C GLU A 44 -5.48 -26.84 -17.05
N ARG A 45 -4.84 -28.02 -16.91
CA ARG A 45 -5.32 -29.09 -16.04
C ARG A 45 -5.39 -28.64 -14.57
N ALA A 46 -4.41 -27.84 -14.14
CA ALA A 46 -4.37 -27.22 -12.84
C ALA A 46 -5.34 -26.04 -12.67
N ARG A 47 -6.11 -25.68 -13.72
CA ARG A 47 -7.04 -24.55 -13.76
C ARG A 47 -6.42 -23.19 -13.48
N LEU A 48 -5.13 -23.01 -13.76
CA LEU A 48 -4.42 -21.74 -13.60
C LEU A 48 -4.50 -20.86 -14.83
N VAL A 49 -4.64 -21.47 -16.02
CA VAL A 49 -4.78 -20.76 -17.31
C VAL A 49 -5.97 -21.30 -18.09
N ARG A 50 -6.44 -20.51 -19.05
CA ARG A 50 -7.50 -20.92 -19.98
C ARG A 50 -7.23 -20.41 -21.40
N PRO A 51 -7.66 -21.14 -22.44
CA PRO A 51 -7.70 -20.62 -23.79
C PRO A 51 -8.88 -19.65 -23.94
N ILE A 52 -8.67 -18.53 -24.66
CA ILE A 52 -9.68 -17.45 -24.83
C ILE A 52 -10.09 -17.21 -26.28
N GLY A 53 -9.66 -18.04 -27.20
CA GLY A 53 -10.02 -17.93 -28.63
C GLY A 53 -8.82 -17.67 -29.54
N LEU A 54 -9.12 -17.40 -30.80
CA LEU A 54 -8.12 -17.24 -31.82
C LEU A 54 -7.89 -15.76 -32.17
N ARG A 55 -6.62 -15.34 -32.19
CA ARG A 55 -6.22 -14.06 -32.76
C ARG A 55 -5.90 -14.25 -34.24
N THR A 56 -6.68 -13.61 -35.13
CA THR A 56 -6.41 -13.56 -36.55
C THR A 56 -5.50 -12.37 -36.83
N GLY A 57 -4.30 -12.62 -37.34
CA GLY A 57 -3.35 -11.57 -37.77
C GLY A 57 -3.35 -11.35 -39.28
N ASN A 58 -2.85 -10.19 -39.73
CA ASN A 58 -2.88 -9.73 -41.16
C ASN A 58 -2.12 -10.59 -42.14
N ALA A 59 -1.34 -11.59 -41.76
CA ALA A 59 -0.55 -12.44 -42.68
C ALA A 59 -0.19 -13.81 -42.10
N GLY A 60 -0.96 -14.38 -41.16
CA GLY A 60 -0.56 -15.59 -40.45
C GLY A 60 -1.70 -16.52 -40.07
N ARG A 61 -1.32 -17.75 -39.71
CA ARG A 61 -2.18 -18.78 -39.15
C ARG A 61 -2.79 -18.28 -37.85
N ALA A 62 -4.11 -18.43 -37.67
CA ALA A 62 -4.79 -18.09 -36.42
C ALA A 62 -4.10 -18.73 -35.22
N ALA A 63 -3.76 -17.93 -34.23
CA ALA A 63 -3.07 -18.38 -33.03
C ALA A 63 -4.04 -18.43 -31.82
N LEU A 64 -4.11 -19.56 -31.14
CA LEU A 64 -4.85 -19.72 -29.90
C LEU A 64 -4.18 -18.89 -28.82
N LEU A 65 -4.94 -18.01 -28.16
CA LEU A 65 -4.50 -17.21 -27.03
C LEU A 65 -4.83 -17.88 -25.70
N TYR A 66 -3.97 -17.65 -24.75
CA TYR A 66 -4.12 -18.08 -23.35
C TYR A 66 -4.07 -16.86 -22.46
N GLU A 67 -4.79 -16.92 -21.34
CA GLU A 67 -4.72 -15.96 -20.23
C GLU A 67 -4.71 -16.69 -18.89
N ILE A 68 -4.30 -15.98 -17.85
CA ILE A 68 -4.50 -16.44 -16.47
C ILE A 68 -6.00 -16.56 -16.23
N ARG A 69 -6.40 -17.56 -15.47
CA ARG A 69 -7.74 -17.73 -14.96
C ARG A 69 -7.95 -16.76 -13.80
N PRO A 70 -8.74 -15.68 -13.93
CA PRO A 70 -8.91 -14.69 -12.85
C PRO A 70 -9.35 -15.35 -11.54
N GLU A 71 -10.32 -16.25 -11.63
CA GLU A 71 -10.89 -16.99 -10.50
C GLU A 71 -10.01 -18.14 -9.95
N ALA A 72 -8.76 -18.27 -10.41
CA ALA A 72 -7.82 -19.27 -9.88
C ALA A 72 -7.33 -18.97 -8.45
N GLY A 73 -7.60 -17.76 -7.95
CA GLY A 73 -7.33 -17.35 -6.59
C GLY A 73 -7.81 -15.92 -6.36
N TRP A 74 -8.00 -15.59 -5.09
CA TRP A 74 -8.47 -14.28 -4.66
C TRP A 74 -7.52 -13.67 -3.66
N VAL A 75 -7.40 -12.35 -3.67
CA VAL A 75 -6.64 -11.57 -2.70
C VAL A 75 -7.58 -10.66 -1.96
N LEU A 76 -7.61 -10.77 -0.63
CA LEU A 76 -8.28 -9.83 0.25
C LEU A 76 -7.27 -8.79 0.72
N ALA A 77 -7.49 -7.53 0.37
CA ALA A 77 -6.77 -6.38 0.90
C ALA A 77 -7.61 -5.71 1.98
N VAL A 78 -7.00 -5.40 3.11
CA VAL A 78 -7.66 -4.78 4.27
C VAL A 78 -6.81 -3.60 4.75
N ASP A 79 -7.40 -2.41 4.78
CA ASP A 79 -6.84 -1.20 5.41
C ASP A 79 -7.54 -0.97 6.75
N VAL A 80 -6.81 -1.12 7.85
CA VAL A 80 -7.29 -0.87 9.21
C VAL A 80 -6.88 0.54 9.62
N GLY A 81 -7.55 1.54 9.04
CA GLY A 81 -7.28 2.94 9.36
C GLY A 81 -7.83 3.38 10.72
N ARG A 82 -7.55 4.64 11.09
CA ARG A 82 -8.02 5.24 12.35
C ARG A 82 -9.53 5.40 12.40
N GLU A 83 -10.14 5.89 11.32
CA GLU A 83 -11.57 6.20 11.26
C GLU A 83 -12.39 5.18 10.48
N PHE A 84 -11.76 4.49 9.54
CA PHE A 84 -12.39 3.55 8.64
C PHE A 84 -11.61 2.25 8.57
N VAL A 85 -12.32 1.16 8.33
CA VAL A 85 -11.78 -0.06 7.75
C VAL A 85 -12.22 -0.12 6.31
N ARG A 86 -11.30 -0.45 5.41
CA ARG A 86 -11.58 -0.62 3.98
C ARG A 86 -11.13 -1.99 3.54
N LEU A 87 -11.94 -2.62 2.74
CA LEU A 87 -11.63 -3.94 2.21
C LEU A 87 -11.82 -3.93 0.69
N ALA A 88 -11.00 -4.70 0.00
CA ALA A 88 -11.21 -5.03 -1.40
C ALA A 88 -10.89 -6.50 -1.64
N LEU A 89 -11.76 -7.16 -2.38
CA LEU A 89 -11.53 -8.50 -2.88
C LEU A 89 -11.22 -8.42 -4.37
N ALA A 90 -10.04 -8.85 -4.76
CA ALA A 90 -9.58 -8.86 -6.14
C ALA A 90 -9.29 -10.28 -6.60
N ASP A 91 -9.52 -10.53 -7.87
CA ASP A 91 -9.12 -11.77 -8.52
C ASP A 91 -7.60 -11.84 -8.75
N LEU A 92 -7.11 -12.96 -9.25
CA LEU A 92 -5.68 -13.21 -9.42
C LEU A 92 -5.01 -12.30 -10.47
N VAL A 93 -5.76 -11.67 -11.37
CA VAL A 93 -5.23 -10.70 -12.34
C VAL A 93 -5.25 -9.26 -11.83
N GLY A 94 -5.95 -9.02 -10.72
CA GLY A 94 -5.98 -7.75 -10.02
C GLY A 94 -7.24 -6.91 -10.27
N ASP A 95 -8.25 -7.49 -10.92
CA ASP A 95 -9.55 -6.83 -11.07
C ASP A 95 -10.31 -6.92 -9.74
N ILE A 96 -10.70 -5.76 -9.22
CA ILE A 96 -11.45 -5.68 -7.96
C ILE A 96 -12.90 -6.06 -8.22
N ALA A 97 -13.34 -7.17 -7.65
CA ALA A 97 -14.69 -7.69 -7.80
C ALA A 97 -15.66 -7.10 -6.76
N ALA A 98 -15.20 -6.82 -5.54
CA ALA A 98 -16.03 -6.25 -4.48
C ALA A 98 -15.22 -5.31 -3.58
N ARG A 99 -15.86 -4.30 -2.99
CA ARG A 99 -15.28 -3.35 -2.04
C ARG A 99 -16.23 -3.07 -0.88
N GLY A 100 -15.64 -2.87 0.31
CA GLY A 100 -16.33 -2.43 1.51
C GLY A 100 -15.59 -1.30 2.20
N ASP A 101 -16.33 -0.33 2.71
CA ASP A 101 -15.80 0.82 3.46
C ASP A 101 -16.71 1.08 4.65
N GLU A 102 -16.20 0.88 5.87
CA GLU A 102 -16.97 1.05 7.09
C GLU A 102 -16.25 1.96 8.09
N ARG A 103 -17.05 2.76 8.80
CA ARG A 103 -16.53 3.58 9.88
C ARG A 103 -16.20 2.70 11.09
N ARG A 104 -15.00 2.92 11.68
CA ARG A 104 -14.59 2.21 12.89
C ARG A 104 -15.48 2.53 14.08
N LYS A 105 -15.74 1.52 14.90
CA LYS A 105 -16.42 1.68 16.19
C LYS A 105 -15.40 2.06 17.26
N GLY A 106 -15.66 3.11 18.01
CA GLY A 106 -14.77 3.52 19.10
C GLY A 106 -14.70 2.47 20.21
N GLY A 107 -13.49 2.20 20.73
CA GLY A 107 -13.27 1.26 21.83
C GLY A 107 -13.36 -0.22 21.44
N GLU A 108 -13.40 -0.55 20.17
CA GLU A 108 -13.46 -1.92 19.63
C GLU A 108 -12.19 -2.71 20.03
N THR A 109 -12.38 -3.87 20.63
CA THR A 109 -11.29 -4.79 20.98
C THR A 109 -10.73 -5.49 19.74
N PRO A 110 -9.51 -6.07 19.77
CA PRO A 110 -8.98 -6.84 18.67
C PRO A 110 -9.91 -7.97 18.19
N ALA A 111 -10.53 -8.70 19.11
CA ALA A 111 -11.44 -9.79 18.78
C ALA A 111 -12.74 -9.31 18.08
N GLU A 112 -13.29 -8.17 18.54
CA GLU A 112 -14.48 -7.57 17.92
C GLU A 112 -14.15 -7.04 16.51
N LEU A 113 -12.99 -6.42 16.33
CA LEU A 113 -12.54 -5.97 15.00
C LEU A 113 -12.37 -7.17 14.06
N VAL A 114 -11.70 -8.24 14.48
CA VAL A 114 -11.49 -9.45 13.67
C VAL A 114 -12.82 -10.10 13.29
N ALA A 115 -13.77 -10.21 14.23
CA ALA A 115 -15.10 -10.75 13.94
C ALA A 115 -15.82 -9.92 12.86
N ARG A 116 -15.79 -8.60 12.99
CA ARG A 116 -16.40 -7.68 12.02
C ARG A 116 -15.73 -7.74 10.65
N LEU A 117 -14.39 -7.76 10.60
CA LEU A 117 -13.66 -7.94 9.33
C LEU A 117 -14.04 -9.27 8.65
N GLY A 118 -14.23 -10.33 9.44
CA GLY A 118 -14.71 -11.62 8.93
C GLY A 118 -16.14 -11.57 8.38
N GLU A 119 -17.04 -10.77 8.97
CA GLU A 119 -18.39 -10.54 8.44
C GLU A 119 -18.35 -9.79 7.11
N LEU A 120 -17.63 -8.67 7.07
CA LEU A 120 -17.44 -7.88 5.85
C LEU A 120 -16.78 -8.70 4.73
N THR A 121 -15.81 -9.54 5.08
CA THR A 121 -15.17 -10.42 4.09
C THR A 121 -16.13 -11.40 3.47
N ARG A 122 -17.07 -11.99 4.25
CA ARG A 122 -18.11 -12.88 3.73
C ARG A 122 -19.07 -12.14 2.78
N GLU A 123 -19.47 -10.93 3.14
CA GLU A 123 -20.33 -10.09 2.28
C GLU A 123 -19.63 -9.78 0.95
N LEU A 124 -18.34 -9.43 0.96
CA LEU A 124 -17.57 -9.18 -0.25
C LEU A 124 -17.37 -10.45 -1.10
N ALA A 125 -17.15 -11.60 -0.47
CA ALA A 125 -17.03 -12.87 -1.17
C ALA A 125 -18.35 -13.24 -1.86
N ASP A 126 -19.50 -13.10 -1.17
CA ASP A 126 -20.84 -13.33 -1.74
C ASP A 126 -21.11 -12.38 -2.92
N GLU A 127 -20.76 -11.09 -2.80
CA GLU A 127 -20.91 -10.10 -3.89
C GLU A 127 -20.05 -10.47 -5.11
N ALA A 128 -18.81 -10.92 -4.87
CA ALA A 128 -17.89 -11.35 -5.93
C ALA A 128 -18.22 -12.71 -6.53
N GLY A 129 -19.14 -13.49 -5.91
CA GLY A 129 -19.40 -14.87 -6.29
C GLY A 129 -18.24 -15.81 -6.00
N ALA A 130 -17.39 -15.48 -5.02
CA ALA A 130 -16.25 -16.26 -4.57
C ALA A 130 -16.58 -17.02 -3.27
N ALA A 131 -15.96 -18.19 -3.07
CA ALA A 131 -16.02 -18.84 -1.77
C ALA A 131 -14.87 -18.34 -0.86
N LEU A 132 -15.07 -18.37 0.46
CA LEU A 132 -14.01 -17.93 1.39
C LEU A 132 -12.72 -18.76 1.25
N GLU A 133 -12.85 -20.05 0.98
CA GLU A 133 -11.75 -20.98 0.74
C GLU A 133 -10.95 -20.69 -0.55
N ASP A 134 -11.52 -19.92 -1.48
CA ASP A 134 -10.84 -19.46 -2.70
C ASP A 134 -9.92 -18.26 -2.43
N ILE A 135 -10.07 -17.61 -1.27
CA ILE A 135 -9.15 -16.53 -0.86
C ILE A 135 -7.78 -17.14 -0.59
N THR A 136 -6.84 -16.77 -1.44
CA THR A 136 -5.48 -17.33 -1.42
C THR A 136 -4.59 -16.64 -0.40
N LEU A 137 -4.81 -15.34 -0.18
CA LEU A 137 -4.00 -14.51 0.70
C LEU A 137 -4.80 -13.30 1.18
N THR A 138 -4.60 -12.94 2.45
CA THR A 138 -5.07 -11.67 3.01
C THR A 138 -3.88 -10.75 3.31
N VAL A 139 -3.98 -9.47 2.97
CA VAL A 139 -2.99 -8.45 3.32
C VAL A 139 -3.66 -7.38 4.17
N PHE A 140 -3.15 -7.20 5.39
CA PHE A 140 -3.62 -6.20 6.34
C PHE A 140 -2.65 -5.02 6.36
N GLY A 141 -3.14 -3.83 6.03
CA GLY A 141 -2.50 -2.56 6.33
C GLY A 141 -2.92 -2.08 7.71
N THR A 142 -1.96 -1.83 8.58
CA THR A 142 -2.22 -1.38 9.95
C THR A 142 -1.31 -0.22 10.32
N PRO A 143 -1.75 0.73 11.16
CA PRO A 143 -0.82 1.70 11.74
C PRO A 143 0.16 1.02 12.68
N GLY A 144 1.33 1.62 12.85
CA GLY A 144 2.38 1.16 13.76
C GLY A 144 3.32 0.12 13.18
N ILE A 145 4.19 -0.39 14.01
CA ILE A 145 5.27 -1.34 13.65
C ILE A 145 4.88 -2.74 14.09
N HIS A 146 4.93 -3.68 13.16
CA HIS A 146 4.75 -5.10 13.46
C HIS A 146 6.00 -5.68 14.14
N ASP A 147 5.90 -5.97 15.43
CA ASP A 147 6.90 -6.72 16.18
C ASP A 147 6.72 -8.22 15.94
N LYS A 148 7.60 -8.77 15.11
CA LYS A 148 7.57 -10.20 14.72
C LYS A 148 7.95 -11.16 15.85
N GLU A 149 8.65 -10.69 16.87
CA GLU A 149 9.05 -11.53 18.00
C GLU A 149 7.88 -11.76 18.97
N THR A 150 7.09 -10.71 19.19
CA THR A 150 5.97 -10.76 20.14
C THR A 150 4.61 -10.97 19.47
N GLY A 151 4.49 -10.81 18.14
CA GLY A 151 3.20 -10.84 17.46
C GLY A 151 2.30 -9.68 17.87
N SER A 152 2.86 -8.49 18.08
CA SER A 152 2.11 -7.29 18.51
C SER A 152 2.36 -6.10 17.59
N LEU A 153 1.50 -5.09 17.68
CA LEU A 153 1.71 -3.78 17.03
C LEU A 153 2.28 -2.80 18.06
N GLN A 154 3.44 -2.26 17.77
CA GLN A 154 4.01 -1.15 18.51
C GLN A 154 3.66 0.18 17.85
N LEU A 155 3.64 1.28 18.62
CA LEU A 155 3.35 2.63 18.11
C LEU A 155 2.00 2.75 17.39
N ALA A 156 1.00 1.96 17.80
CA ALA A 156 -0.35 1.97 17.25
C ALA A 156 -1.39 2.46 18.28
N PRO A 157 -1.33 3.72 18.77
CA PRO A 157 -2.21 4.19 19.86
C PRO A 157 -3.70 4.19 19.46
N ASN A 158 -4.00 4.15 18.18
CA ASN A 158 -5.35 4.11 17.64
C ASN A 158 -5.95 2.71 17.60
N LEU A 159 -5.16 1.69 17.95
CA LEU A 159 -5.54 0.28 17.99
C LEU A 159 -5.31 -0.30 19.41
N PRO A 160 -6.12 0.09 20.42
CA PRO A 160 -5.92 -0.39 21.78
C PRO A 160 -6.09 -1.91 21.87
N GLY A 161 -5.18 -2.55 22.60
CA GLY A 161 -5.14 -4.01 22.78
C GLY A 161 -4.26 -4.75 21.77
N TRP A 162 -3.87 -4.10 20.66
CA TRP A 162 -2.97 -4.69 19.66
C TRP A 162 -1.50 -4.65 20.07
N GLU A 163 -1.16 -3.90 21.11
CA GLU A 163 0.16 -3.89 21.75
C GLU A 163 0.47 -5.17 22.57
N ARG A 164 -0.54 -6.03 22.77
CA ARG A 164 -0.39 -7.27 23.56
C ARG A 164 0.27 -8.35 22.70
N PRO A 165 1.17 -9.16 23.30
CA PRO A 165 1.73 -10.31 22.61
C PRO A 165 0.64 -11.25 22.08
N GLY A 166 0.79 -11.71 20.83
CA GLY A 166 -0.16 -12.60 20.18
C GLY A 166 -1.42 -11.92 19.63
N ALA A 167 -1.50 -10.59 19.65
CA ALA A 167 -2.70 -9.90 19.14
C ALA A 167 -2.82 -9.99 17.60
N ILE A 168 -1.69 -10.01 16.89
CA ILE A 168 -1.68 -10.10 15.41
C ILE A 168 -2.19 -11.47 14.95
N GLU A 169 -1.93 -12.53 15.69
CA GLU A 169 -2.39 -13.88 15.37
C GLU A 169 -3.92 -13.99 15.33
N LEU A 170 -4.64 -13.09 15.99
CA LEU A 170 -6.10 -13.02 15.90
C LEU A 170 -6.59 -12.73 14.48
N LEU A 171 -5.76 -12.05 13.65
CA LEU A 171 -6.11 -11.75 12.25
C LEU A 171 -6.31 -13.00 11.40
N ALA A 172 -5.72 -14.14 11.79
CA ALA A 172 -6.01 -15.43 11.17
C ALA A 172 -7.50 -15.82 11.23
N GLY A 173 -8.27 -15.23 12.15
CA GLY A 173 -9.70 -15.46 12.28
C GLY A 173 -10.56 -14.74 11.22
N VAL A 174 -10.00 -13.79 10.46
CA VAL A 174 -10.74 -13.08 9.38
C VAL A 174 -11.06 -14.03 8.23
N VAL A 175 -10.06 -14.78 7.76
CA VAL A 175 -10.22 -15.87 6.79
C VAL A 175 -9.44 -17.08 7.33
N PRO A 176 -10.14 -18.03 8.01
CA PRO A 176 -9.47 -19.20 8.58
C PRO A 176 -8.71 -20.01 7.52
N ASP A 177 -7.62 -20.63 7.95
CA ASP A 177 -6.75 -21.49 7.12
C ASP A 177 -6.10 -20.78 5.89
N THR A 178 -6.24 -19.45 5.81
CA THR A 178 -5.64 -18.65 4.74
C THR A 178 -4.39 -17.91 5.25
N PRO A 179 -3.27 -17.96 4.51
CA PRO A 179 -2.10 -17.14 4.83
C PRO A 179 -2.43 -15.65 4.87
N TYR A 180 -1.75 -14.91 5.72
CA TYR A 180 -1.89 -13.47 5.76
C TYR A 180 -0.55 -12.74 5.91
N ILE A 181 -0.51 -11.49 5.48
CA ILE A 181 0.59 -10.54 5.64
C ILE A 181 0.07 -9.35 6.43
N VAL A 182 0.86 -8.86 7.38
CA VAL A 182 0.62 -7.58 8.07
C VAL A 182 1.75 -6.63 7.71
N GLU A 183 1.39 -5.44 7.25
CA GLU A 183 2.35 -4.41 6.85
C GLU A 183 1.90 -3.05 7.38
N ASN A 184 2.84 -2.13 7.57
CA ASN A 184 2.50 -0.75 7.92
C ASN A 184 1.67 -0.08 6.81
N ASP A 185 0.67 0.73 7.18
CA ASP A 185 -0.24 1.40 6.25
C ASP A 185 0.49 2.40 5.33
N VAL A 186 1.46 3.17 5.84
CA VAL A 186 2.23 4.12 5.03
C VAL A 186 3.19 3.38 4.08
N ASP A 187 3.75 2.25 4.50
CA ASP A 187 4.55 1.39 3.66
C ASP A 187 3.74 0.82 2.50
N LEU A 188 2.52 0.35 2.79
CA LEU A 188 1.60 -0.08 1.72
C LEU A 188 1.22 1.07 0.80
N ALA A 189 0.97 2.27 1.34
CA ALA A 189 0.70 3.42 0.49
C ALA A 189 1.86 3.73 -0.47
N ALA A 190 3.12 3.59 -0.01
CA ALA A 190 4.29 3.73 -0.88
C ALA A 190 4.35 2.63 -1.96
N VAL A 191 4.03 1.38 -1.62
CA VAL A 191 3.89 0.31 -2.61
C VAL A 191 2.78 0.62 -3.61
N GLY A 192 1.64 1.15 -3.15
CA GLY A 192 0.54 1.59 -4.01
C GLY A 192 0.97 2.66 -5.01
N GLU A 193 1.70 3.68 -4.56
CA GLU A 193 2.27 4.71 -5.45
C GLU A 193 3.26 4.12 -6.46
N GLY A 194 4.09 3.17 -6.06
CA GLY A 194 5.01 2.47 -6.96
C GLY A 194 4.31 1.61 -8.00
N ALA A 195 3.18 0.99 -7.65
CA ALA A 195 2.45 0.10 -8.54
C ALA A 195 1.46 0.83 -9.45
N TYR A 196 0.75 1.85 -8.94
CA TYR A 196 -0.41 2.45 -9.60
C TYR A 196 -0.40 3.99 -9.65
N GLY A 197 0.55 4.64 -8.96
CA GLY A 197 0.59 6.09 -8.79
C GLY A 197 1.81 6.74 -9.42
N LEU A 198 2.26 7.81 -8.77
CA LEU A 198 3.36 8.66 -9.24
C LEU A 198 4.74 8.01 -9.14
N GLY A 199 4.88 6.96 -8.34
CA GLY A 199 6.12 6.19 -8.19
C GLY A 199 6.37 5.16 -9.29
N GLN A 200 5.45 4.98 -10.26
CA GLN A 200 5.64 4.04 -11.37
C GLN A 200 6.91 4.35 -12.17
N GLY A 201 7.82 3.38 -12.23
CA GLY A 201 9.09 3.51 -12.96
C GLY A 201 10.11 4.44 -12.30
N VAL A 202 9.91 4.83 -11.02
CA VAL A 202 10.86 5.59 -10.21
C VAL A 202 11.53 4.64 -9.23
N ASP A 203 12.85 4.51 -9.32
CA ASP A 203 13.59 3.55 -8.49
C ASP A 203 13.80 4.04 -7.05
N HIS A 204 13.95 5.36 -6.85
CA HIS A 204 14.20 5.95 -5.54
C HIS A 204 13.19 7.05 -5.23
N PHE A 205 12.22 6.77 -4.37
CA PHE A 205 11.26 7.79 -3.94
C PHE A 205 10.85 7.61 -2.49
N ALA A 206 10.29 8.67 -1.92
CA ALA A 206 9.67 8.66 -0.60
C ALA A 206 8.21 9.09 -0.72
N LEU A 207 7.32 8.35 -0.08
CA LEU A 207 5.95 8.78 0.18
C LEU A 207 5.90 9.35 1.60
N VAL A 208 5.65 10.64 1.75
CA VAL A 208 5.43 11.29 3.04
C VAL A 208 3.93 11.41 3.29
N TRP A 209 3.46 10.66 4.26
CA TRP A 209 2.06 10.64 4.66
C TRP A 209 1.80 11.68 5.74
N ILE A 210 0.93 12.65 5.46
CA ILE A 210 0.56 13.72 6.39
C ILE A 210 -0.95 13.67 6.60
N GLY A 211 -1.34 13.25 7.79
CA GLY A 211 -2.74 13.06 8.15
C GLY A 211 -2.96 13.26 9.64
N THR A 212 -3.69 12.36 10.29
CA THR A 212 -3.83 12.31 11.76
C THR A 212 -2.51 11.94 12.44
N GLY A 213 -1.62 11.23 11.72
CA GLY A 213 -0.24 10.97 12.05
C GLY A 213 0.68 11.36 10.89
N ILE A 214 1.99 11.24 11.12
CA ILE A 214 3.03 11.47 10.11
C ILE A 214 3.91 10.24 10.01
N GLY A 215 4.10 9.75 8.78
CA GLY A 215 5.01 8.64 8.47
C GLY A 215 5.60 8.81 7.08
N MET A 216 6.52 7.92 6.72
CA MET A 216 7.13 7.91 5.41
C MET A 216 7.38 6.48 4.95
N GLY A 217 6.89 6.13 3.77
CA GLY A 217 7.30 4.90 3.08
C GLY A 217 8.50 5.19 2.18
N VAL A 218 9.51 4.34 2.24
CA VAL A 218 10.77 4.51 1.50
C VAL A 218 10.91 3.44 0.45
N VAL A 219 11.15 3.84 -0.80
CA VAL A 219 11.42 2.93 -1.91
C VAL A 219 12.83 3.17 -2.43
N ILE A 220 13.64 2.10 -2.49
CA ILE A 220 15.02 2.07 -2.97
C ILE A 220 15.15 0.92 -3.98
N ASP A 221 15.73 1.18 -5.14
CA ASP A 221 15.83 0.21 -6.24
C ASP A 221 14.47 -0.43 -6.62
N GLY A 222 13.42 0.40 -6.63
CA GLY A 222 12.06 -0.02 -6.90
C GLY A 222 11.43 -0.94 -5.84
N LYS A 223 12.03 -1.05 -4.64
CA LYS A 223 11.57 -1.92 -3.56
C LYS A 223 11.36 -1.15 -2.27
N LEU A 224 10.30 -1.52 -1.54
CA LEU A 224 10.05 -0.98 -0.22
C LEU A 224 11.21 -1.31 0.74
N TYR A 225 11.74 -0.28 1.39
CA TYR A 225 12.79 -0.39 2.40
C TYR A 225 12.20 -0.27 3.80
N ARG A 226 12.21 -1.36 4.54
CA ARG A 226 11.61 -1.46 5.88
C ARG A 226 12.59 -1.17 7.02
N GLY A 227 13.89 -1.14 6.74
CA GLY A 227 14.92 -1.10 7.78
C GLY A 227 15.08 -2.43 8.53
N ALA A 228 15.94 -2.42 9.54
CA ALA A 228 16.30 -3.63 10.30
C ALA A 228 15.15 -4.15 11.20
N GLN A 229 14.31 -3.25 11.71
CA GLN A 229 13.24 -3.53 12.66
C GLN A 229 11.85 -3.16 12.14
N GLY A 230 11.70 -2.87 10.84
CA GLY A 230 10.44 -2.40 10.27
C GLY A 230 10.09 -0.95 10.60
N ALA A 231 11.06 -0.15 11.07
CA ALA A 231 10.84 1.23 11.50
C ALA A 231 11.49 2.28 10.56
N ALA A 232 11.89 1.88 9.35
CA ALA A 232 12.34 2.87 8.37
C ALA A 232 11.18 3.80 8.01
N GLY A 233 11.44 5.09 7.94
CA GLY A 233 10.39 6.05 7.61
C GLY A 233 9.61 6.63 8.80
N GLU A 234 9.95 6.30 10.04
CA GLU A 234 9.36 6.88 11.25
C GLU A 234 9.82 8.34 11.45
N ILE A 235 9.55 9.19 10.46
CA ILE A 235 9.95 10.61 10.44
C ILE A 235 9.21 11.45 11.49
N SER A 236 8.11 10.96 12.05
CA SER A 236 7.42 11.59 13.17
C SER A 236 8.37 11.96 14.32
N TYR A 237 9.43 11.17 14.51
CA TYR A 237 10.46 11.35 15.54
C TYR A 237 11.59 12.30 15.15
N LEU A 238 11.61 12.86 13.95
CA LEU A 238 12.59 13.89 13.58
C LEU A 238 12.45 15.10 14.54
N PRO A 239 13.56 15.68 15.01
CA PRO A 239 13.56 16.79 15.96
C PRO A 239 13.23 18.11 15.27
N VAL A 240 12.01 18.20 14.73
CA VAL A 240 11.49 19.37 14.02
C VAL A 240 10.35 19.97 14.83
N GLY A 241 10.30 21.28 14.91
CA GLY A 241 9.36 22.04 15.71
C GLY A 241 9.87 22.38 17.11
N GLU A 242 9.06 23.10 17.87
CA GLU A 242 9.35 23.49 19.25
C GLU A 242 8.65 22.53 20.22
N GLY A 243 9.33 22.13 21.28
CA GLY A 243 8.76 21.27 22.32
C GLY A 243 9.80 20.47 23.08
N ASP A 244 9.34 19.82 24.14
CA ASP A 244 10.18 18.90 24.92
C ASP A 244 10.11 17.51 24.28
N PRO A 245 11.23 16.93 23.81
CA PRO A 245 11.27 15.59 23.26
C PRO A 245 10.77 14.51 24.21
N LEU A 246 10.93 14.72 25.53
CA LEU A 246 10.47 13.76 26.54
C LEU A 246 8.94 13.74 26.67
N VAL A 247 8.29 14.90 26.51
CA VAL A 247 6.82 15.01 26.51
C VAL A 247 6.24 14.39 25.23
N ASN A 248 6.93 14.56 24.10
CA ASN A 248 6.49 14.08 22.80
C ASN A 248 6.98 12.67 22.45
N ARG A 249 7.61 11.95 23.39
CA ARG A 249 8.21 10.63 23.16
C ARG A 249 7.24 9.59 22.56
N GLY A 250 5.97 9.66 22.91
CA GLY A 250 4.96 8.70 22.40
C GLY A 250 4.39 9.03 21.03
N ARG A 251 4.61 10.27 20.53
CA ARG A 251 4.04 10.74 19.26
C ARG A 251 5.09 11.22 18.26
N GLY A 252 6.22 11.71 18.74
CA GLY A 252 7.26 12.36 17.95
C GLY A 252 7.11 13.87 17.84
N MET A 253 8.24 14.56 17.64
CA MET A 253 8.26 16.03 17.59
C MET A 253 7.62 16.55 16.32
N LEU A 254 7.98 16.03 15.15
CA LEU A 254 7.40 16.46 13.88
C LEU A 254 5.89 16.23 13.87
N GLU A 255 5.42 15.06 14.31
CA GLU A 255 3.98 14.78 14.33
C GLU A 255 3.21 15.73 15.24
N SER A 256 3.79 16.13 16.38
CA SER A 256 3.13 17.03 17.32
C SER A 256 2.86 18.42 16.74
N VAL A 257 3.61 18.85 15.72
CA VAL A 257 3.47 20.18 15.08
C VAL A 257 2.86 20.13 13.69
N ALA A 258 3.09 19.07 12.91
CA ALA A 258 2.73 19.00 11.51
C ALA A 258 1.64 17.95 11.16
N SER A 259 1.08 17.24 12.14
CA SER A 259 -0.12 16.43 11.93
C SER A 259 -1.39 17.28 11.89
N ALA A 260 -2.53 16.70 11.51
CA ALA A 260 -3.81 17.39 11.50
C ALA A 260 -4.15 18.07 12.82
N ASP A 261 -3.89 17.39 13.96
CA ASP A 261 -4.09 17.97 15.29
C ASP A 261 -3.10 19.10 15.57
N GLY A 262 -1.84 18.97 15.11
CA GLY A 262 -0.81 20.00 15.21
C GLY A 262 -1.18 21.28 14.49
N VAL A 263 -1.69 21.18 13.27
CA VAL A 263 -2.20 22.29 12.46
C VAL A 263 -3.35 23.01 13.16
N VAL A 264 -4.34 22.28 13.67
CA VAL A 264 -5.48 22.85 14.43
C VAL A 264 -5.01 23.54 15.71
N ALA A 265 -4.12 22.88 16.47
CA ALA A 265 -3.54 23.46 17.69
C ALA A 265 -2.74 24.74 17.41
N GLN A 266 -2.01 24.79 16.30
CA GLN A 266 -1.29 25.99 15.86
C GLN A 266 -2.24 27.13 15.51
N ALA A 267 -3.32 26.84 14.78
CA ALA A 267 -4.35 27.82 14.43
C ALA A 267 -4.99 28.45 15.70
N ALA A 268 -5.35 27.60 16.66
CA ALA A 268 -5.90 28.04 17.94
C ALA A 268 -4.91 28.92 18.74
N ARG A 269 -3.62 28.54 18.79
CA ARG A 269 -2.57 29.34 19.45
C ARG A 269 -2.41 30.74 18.86
N LEU A 270 -2.62 30.87 17.56
CA LEU A 270 -2.56 32.15 16.85
C LEU A 270 -3.87 32.94 16.88
N GLY A 271 -4.90 32.41 17.57
CA GLY A 271 -6.18 33.08 17.76
C GLY A 271 -7.25 32.81 16.70
N LEU A 272 -7.05 31.80 15.83
CA LEU A 272 -8.06 31.33 14.89
C LEU A 272 -8.92 30.26 15.56
N GLU A 273 -9.93 30.68 16.29
CA GLU A 273 -10.82 29.81 17.04
C GLU A 273 -11.98 29.27 16.19
N GLY A 274 -12.62 28.18 16.65
CA GLY A 274 -13.81 27.60 16.04
C GLY A 274 -13.56 26.68 14.86
N LEU A 275 -12.30 26.47 14.46
CA LEU A 275 -11.93 25.45 13.48
C LEU A 275 -11.67 24.12 14.16
N THR A 276 -12.28 23.06 13.65
CA THR A 276 -12.22 21.72 14.25
C THR A 276 -11.41 20.71 13.44
N SER A 277 -10.99 21.09 12.24
CA SER A 277 -10.19 20.23 11.35
C SER A 277 -9.09 21.01 10.64
N ALA A 278 -8.01 20.32 10.29
CA ALA A 278 -6.95 20.89 9.47
C ALA A 278 -7.49 21.37 8.10
N LYS A 279 -8.50 20.67 7.55
CA LYS A 279 -9.17 21.09 6.32
C LYS A 279 -9.74 22.49 6.43
N ASP A 280 -10.41 22.83 7.54
CA ASP A 280 -11.00 24.16 7.75
C ASP A 280 -9.91 25.26 7.78
N VAL A 281 -8.73 24.93 8.36
CA VAL A 281 -7.57 25.85 8.38
C VAL A 281 -7.05 26.08 6.95
N PHE A 282 -6.86 25.03 6.16
CA PHE A 282 -6.40 25.18 4.77
C PHE A 282 -7.45 25.89 3.90
N ASP A 283 -8.73 25.63 4.11
CA ASP A 283 -9.81 26.35 3.41
C ASP A 283 -9.85 27.84 3.79
N ALA A 284 -9.56 28.19 5.05
CA ALA A 284 -9.41 29.58 5.47
C ALA A 284 -8.18 30.24 4.81
N ALA A 285 -7.06 29.53 4.71
CA ALA A 285 -5.87 30.01 4.01
C ALA A 285 -6.14 30.30 2.51
N ARG A 286 -6.92 29.43 1.84
CA ARG A 286 -7.36 29.69 0.44
C ARG A 286 -8.20 30.96 0.32
N ARG A 287 -8.95 31.29 1.36
CA ARG A 287 -9.69 32.58 1.45
C ARG A 287 -8.83 33.75 1.90
N GLN A 288 -7.51 33.55 2.00
CA GLN A 288 -6.52 34.56 2.40
C GLN A 288 -6.71 35.06 3.84
N ASP A 289 -7.22 34.24 4.75
CA ASP A 289 -7.20 34.53 6.17
C ASP A 289 -5.75 34.67 6.66
N PRO A 290 -5.38 35.82 7.28
CA PRO A 290 -3.98 36.08 7.63
C PRO A 290 -3.40 35.09 8.64
N ILE A 291 -4.21 34.60 9.60
CA ILE A 291 -3.76 33.65 10.61
C ILE A 291 -3.62 32.28 9.97
N ALA A 292 -4.58 31.82 9.19
CA ALA A 292 -4.51 30.57 8.47
C ALA A 292 -3.31 30.53 7.50
N CYS A 293 -3.00 31.64 6.83
CA CYS A 293 -1.79 31.73 6.00
C CYS A 293 -0.49 31.60 6.81
N GLN A 294 -0.45 32.13 8.04
CA GLN A 294 0.70 31.94 8.95
C GLN A 294 0.83 30.48 9.38
N VAL A 295 -0.29 29.78 9.65
CA VAL A 295 -0.27 28.34 9.96
C VAL A 295 0.27 27.54 8.80
N VAL A 296 -0.17 27.80 7.58
CA VAL A 296 0.32 27.12 6.35
C VAL A 296 1.81 27.38 6.12
N ALA A 297 2.29 28.59 6.40
CA ALA A 297 3.71 28.92 6.29
C ALA A 297 4.56 28.13 7.31
N ALA A 298 4.10 28.04 8.57
CA ALA A 298 4.77 27.26 9.61
C ALA A 298 4.75 25.76 9.28
N GLU A 299 3.63 25.24 8.82
CA GLU A 299 3.49 23.85 8.36
C GLU A 299 4.48 23.54 7.22
N SER A 300 4.57 24.43 6.24
CA SER A 300 5.51 24.29 5.12
C SER A 300 6.97 24.30 5.60
N ASP A 301 7.29 25.11 6.61
CA ASP A 301 8.63 25.16 7.21
C ASP A 301 8.97 23.86 7.96
N HIS A 302 8.05 23.31 8.75
CA HIS A 302 8.23 22.03 9.43
C HIS A 302 8.46 20.89 8.43
N ILE A 303 7.63 20.79 7.39
CA ILE A 303 7.76 19.78 6.35
C ILE A 303 9.11 19.94 5.61
N ALA A 304 9.50 21.17 5.27
CA ALA A 304 10.76 21.42 4.58
C ALA A 304 11.98 21.02 5.43
N HIS A 305 11.97 21.27 6.74
CA HIS A 305 13.04 20.83 7.62
C HIS A 305 13.13 19.30 7.72
N ALA A 306 11.98 18.62 7.81
CA ALA A 306 11.96 17.17 7.80
C ALA A 306 12.50 16.62 6.47
N LEU A 307 12.04 17.15 5.34
CA LEU A 307 12.48 16.73 4.01
C LEU A 307 13.94 17.06 3.73
N ALA A 308 14.51 18.12 4.31
CA ALA A 308 15.94 18.41 4.21
C ALA A 308 16.79 17.25 4.78
N GLY A 309 16.37 16.67 5.92
CA GLY A 309 16.99 15.46 6.47
C GLY A 309 16.80 14.23 5.57
N VAL A 310 15.60 14.04 5.04
CA VAL A 310 15.29 12.94 4.11
C VAL A 310 16.14 13.02 2.84
N ILE A 311 16.25 14.21 2.22
CA ILE A 311 17.07 14.43 1.02
C ILE A 311 18.54 14.15 1.31
N ALA A 312 19.05 14.60 2.46
CA ALA A 312 20.46 14.40 2.83
C ALA A 312 20.83 12.92 3.06
N VAL A 313 19.87 12.07 3.42
CA VAL A 313 20.10 10.66 3.75
C VAL A 313 19.75 9.72 2.61
N LEU A 314 18.63 9.98 1.90
CA LEU A 314 18.06 9.07 0.91
C LEU A 314 18.29 9.50 -0.54
N ASP A 315 18.53 10.81 -0.80
CA ASP A 315 18.65 11.39 -2.15
C ASP A 315 17.58 10.91 -3.13
N PRO A 316 16.28 11.07 -2.80
CA PRO A 316 15.20 10.53 -3.62
C PRO A 316 15.00 11.36 -4.91
N GLU A 317 14.56 10.71 -5.99
CA GLU A 317 14.18 11.39 -7.24
C GLU A 317 12.82 12.10 -7.11
N LEU A 318 11.92 11.52 -6.30
CA LEU A 318 10.55 11.98 -6.12
C LEU A 318 10.17 11.91 -4.63
N VAL A 319 9.46 12.92 -4.15
CA VAL A 319 8.71 12.91 -2.89
C VAL A 319 7.24 13.02 -3.22
N VAL A 320 6.45 12.04 -2.79
CA VAL A 320 4.99 12.06 -2.91
C VAL A 320 4.40 12.48 -1.56
N LEU A 321 3.58 13.53 -1.54
CA LEU A 321 2.83 13.92 -0.35
C LEU A 321 1.48 13.21 -0.35
N GLY A 322 1.31 12.26 0.55
CA GLY A 322 0.09 11.48 0.77
C GLY A 322 -0.64 11.89 2.04
N GLY A 323 -1.68 11.14 2.38
CA GLY A 323 -2.53 11.43 3.54
C GLY A 323 -3.49 12.58 3.31
N GLY A 324 -4.37 12.81 4.29
CA GLY A 324 -5.43 13.81 4.15
C GLY A 324 -4.89 15.22 3.90
N ILE A 325 -3.84 15.64 4.58
CA ILE A 325 -3.21 16.95 4.40
C ILE A 325 -2.40 16.98 3.10
N GLY A 326 -1.54 16.00 2.87
CA GLY A 326 -0.68 15.97 1.69
C GLY A 326 -1.45 16.05 0.38
N VAL A 327 -2.62 15.40 0.30
CA VAL A 327 -3.50 15.42 -0.87
C VAL A 327 -4.33 16.71 -0.93
N GLN A 328 -5.00 17.09 0.18
CA GLN A 328 -5.94 18.20 0.18
C GLN A 328 -5.28 19.57 0.18
N ALA A 329 -4.08 19.70 0.76
CA ALA A 329 -3.36 20.97 0.87
C ALA A 329 -2.11 21.05 -0.02
N GLY A 330 -1.90 20.11 -0.91
CA GLY A 330 -0.74 20.10 -1.82
C GLY A 330 -0.57 21.37 -2.63
N ASP A 331 -1.66 22.01 -3.04
CA ASP A 331 -1.68 23.31 -3.73
C ASP A 331 -1.08 24.44 -2.88
N LEU A 332 -1.25 24.39 -1.56
CA LEU A 332 -0.74 25.38 -0.61
C LEU A 332 0.66 25.06 -0.10
N LEU A 333 1.03 23.77 -0.04
CA LEU A 333 2.25 23.31 0.62
C LEU A 333 3.43 23.11 -0.35
N ILE A 334 3.21 22.54 -1.54
CA ILE A 334 4.30 22.12 -2.42
C ILE A 334 5.21 23.27 -2.84
N GLY A 335 4.64 24.41 -3.22
CA GLY A 335 5.39 25.60 -3.60
C GLY A 335 6.27 26.14 -2.47
N PRO A 336 5.70 26.48 -1.30
CA PRO A 336 6.46 26.97 -0.15
C PRO A 336 7.49 25.96 0.37
N VAL A 337 7.16 24.67 0.49
CA VAL A 337 8.10 23.62 0.87
C VAL A 337 9.28 23.55 -0.09
N THR A 338 9.03 23.55 -1.41
CA THR A 338 10.10 23.51 -2.42
C THR A 338 10.98 24.76 -2.36
N GLY A 339 10.36 25.95 -2.15
CA GLY A 339 11.09 27.20 -1.96
C GLY A 339 12.01 27.12 -0.74
N ARG A 340 11.47 26.72 0.40
CA ARG A 340 12.21 26.62 1.66
C ARG A 340 13.34 25.60 1.60
N LEU A 341 13.15 24.46 0.94
CA LEU A 341 14.20 23.47 0.73
C LEU A 341 15.40 24.01 -0.02
N ARG A 342 15.18 24.86 -1.03
CA ARG A 342 16.31 25.52 -1.76
C ARG A 342 17.14 26.44 -0.87
N ASP A 343 16.53 26.99 0.19
CA ASP A 343 17.26 27.78 1.18
C ASP A 343 18.00 26.91 2.20
N LEU A 344 17.46 25.73 2.52
CA LEU A 344 17.99 24.84 3.56
C LEU A 344 19.14 23.96 3.09
N VAL A 345 19.10 23.48 1.83
CA VAL A 345 20.08 22.51 1.32
C VAL A 345 20.70 22.98 0.02
N ALA A 346 22.01 22.74 -0.14
CA ALA A 346 22.72 22.94 -1.39
C ALA A 346 22.58 21.73 -2.36
N LEU A 347 21.87 20.70 -1.94
CA LEU A 347 21.60 19.50 -2.74
C LEU A 347 20.49 19.78 -3.76
N ARG A 348 20.39 18.92 -4.77
CA ARG A 348 19.27 18.98 -5.70
C ARG A 348 17.97 18.65 -4.96
N VAL A 349 17.01 19.56 -5.02
CA VAL A 349 15.67 19.32 -4.48
C VAL A 349 14.93 18.35 -5.41
N PRO A 350 14.40 17.23 -4.90
CA PRO A 350 13.64 16.27 -5.69
C PRO A 350 12.34 16.89 -6.21
N MET A 351 11.68 16.20 -7.14
CA MET A 351 10.32 16.55 -7.54
C MET A 351 9.39 16.27 -6.36
N ILE A 352 8.55 17.24 -5.98
CA ILE A 352 7.54 17.07 -4.93
C ILE A 352 6.16 17.13 -5.57
N LYS A 353 5.32 16.14 -5.33
CA LYS A 353 3.95 16.06 -5.87
C LYS A 353 2.97 15.55 -4.82
N ALA A 354 1.72 15.97 -4.91
CA ALA A 354 0.64 15.38 -4.14
C ALA A 354 0.24 14.02 -4.76
N SER A 355 -0.06 13.04 -3.91
CA SER A 355 -0.58 11.73 -4.33
C SER A 355 -1.85 11.87 -5.17
N THR A 356 -1.94 11.07 -6.21
CA THR A 356 -3.15 10.95 -7.04
C THR A 356 -4.05 9.79 -6.62
N LEU A 357 -3.55 8.89 -5.77
CA LEU A 357 -4.30 7.73 -5.27
C LEU A 357 -5.20 8.06 -4.07
N GLY A 358 -4.90 9.16 -3.37
CA GLY A 358 -5.71 9.62 -2.25
C GLY A 358 -5.82 8.57 -1.13
N THR A 359 -7.05 8.29 -0.70
CA THR A 359 -7.36 7.32 0.36
C THR A 359 -7.23 5.85 -0.09
N GLU A 360 -7.07 5.61 -1.39
CA GLU A 360 -6.96 4.26 -1.97
C GLU A 360 -5.52 3.72 -1.91
N ALA A 361 -4.52 4.57 -1.64
CA ALA A 361 -3.11 4.21 -1.74
C ALA A 361 -2.74 2.97 -0.89
N VAL A 362 -3.24 2.90 0.35
CA VAL A 362 -2.99 1.78 1.27
C VAL A 362 -3.59 0.48 0.72
N LEU A 363 -4.85 0.53 0.32
CA LEU A 363 -5.59 -0.63 -0.18
C LEU A 363 -4.99 -1.15 -1.49
N LEU A 364 -4.64 -0.26 -2.41
CA LEU A 364 -3.97 -0.60 -3.67
C LEU A 364 -2.58 -1.19 -3.43
N GLY A 365 -1.84 -0.68 -2.44
CA GLY A 365 -0.57 -1.25 -2.02
C GLY A 365 -0.71 -2.66 -1.43
N ALA A 366 -1.71 -2.87 -0.57
CA ALA A 366 -2.05 -4.18 -0.05
C ALA A 366 -2.38 -5.17 -1.17
N MET A 367 -3.12 -4.72 -2.18
CA MET A 367 -3.41 -5.53 -3.38
C MET A 367 -2.14 -5.85 -4.16
N ALA A 368 -1.25 -4.89 -4.40
CA ALA A 368 0.00 -5.12 -5.14
C ALA A 368 0.90 -6.16 -4.46
N VAL A 369 1.05 -6.04 -3.13
CA VAL A 369 1.76 -7.05 -2.31
C VAL A 369 1.07 -8.40 -2.38
N GLY A 370 -0.25 -8.40 -2.20
CA GLY A 370 -1.06 -9.62 -2.18
C GLY A 370 -1.03 -10.37 -3.49
N LEU A 371 -1.22 -9.70 -4.61
CA LEU A 371 -1.21 -10.30 -5.95
C LEU A 371 0.15 -10.94 -6.28
N THR A 372 1.25 -10.28 -5.93
CA THR A 372 2.60 -10.82 -6.16
C THR A 372 2.78 -12.15 -5.41
N THR A 373 2.38 -12.19 -4.14
CA THR A 373 2.51 -13.39 -3.28
C THR A 373 1.48 -14.48 -3.65
N ALA A 374 0.22 -14.09 -3.90
CA ALA A 374 -0.84 -15.03 -4.25
C ALA A 374 -0.55 -15.83 -5.52
N ARG A 375 0.09 -15.20 -6.53
CA ARG A 375 0.52 -15.87 -7.75
C ARG A 375 1.47 -17.04 -7.48
N ASP A 376 2.42 -16.86 -6.59
CA ASP A 376 3.31 -17.94 -6.18
C ASP A 376 2.56 -19.04 -5.39
N LEU A 377 1.68 -18.64 -4.48
CA LEU A 377 0.92 -19.58 -3.65
C LEU A 377 -0.03 -20.47 -4.48
N VAL A 378 -0.78 -19.91 -5.45
CA VAL A 378 -1.66 -20.72 -6.30
C VAL A 378 -0.86 -21.70 -7.17
N PHE A 379 0.29 -21.25 -7.69
CA PHE A 379 1.17 -22.12 -8.46
C PHE A 379 1.73 -23.28 -7.59
N GLU A 380 2.20 -22.99 -6.39
CA GLU A 380 2.72 -24.00 -5.47
C GLU A 380 1.66 -25.02 -5.03
N ARG A 381 0.44 -24.55 -4.72
CA ARG A 381 -0.70 -25.43 -4.42
C ARG A 381 -1.02 -26.35 -5.60
N ALA A 382 -1.03 -25.81 -6.82
CA ALA A 382 -1.30 -26.60 -8.02
C ALA A 382 -0.25 -27.68 -8.27
N VAL A 383 1.04 -27.34 -8.08
CA VAL A 383 2.16 -28.31 -8.20
C VAL A 383 2.08 -29.39 -7.13
N ALA A 384 1.73 -29.05 -5.90
CA ALA A 384 1.60 -30.02 -4.80
C ALA A 384 0.45 -31.00 -5.00
N GLN A 385 -0.62 -30.61 -5.69
CA GLN A 385 -1.80 -31.43 -5.99
C GLN A 385 -1.64 -32.25 -7.29
N ALA A 386 -0.61 -31.98 -8.10
CA ALA A 386 -0.37 -32.73 -9.33
C ALA A 386 0.02 -34.17 -9.00
N PRO A 387 -0.58 -35.21 -9.63
CA PRO A 387 -0.18 -36.58 -9.42
C PRO A 387 1.30 -36.74 -9.79
N PRO A 388 2.05 -37.57 -9.04
CA PRO A 388 3.43 -37.86 -9.38
C PRO A 388 3.47 -38.43 -10.80
N GLY A 389 4.19 -37.75 -11.70
CA GLY A 389 4.33 -38.14 -13.10
C GLY A 389 5.24 -39.35 -13.31
#